data_cea53dd001f9ad044f246a612081a533
#
_entry.id   cea53dd001f9ad044f246a612081a533
#
_cell.length_a   1.000
_cell.length_b   1.000
_cell.length_c   1.000
_cell.angle_alpha   90.00
_cell.angle_beta   90.00
_cell.angle_gamma   90.00
#
_symmetry.space_group_name_H-M   'P 1'
#
loop_
_entity.id
_entity.type
_entity.pdbx_description
1 polymer ?
#
loop_
_entity_poly.entity_id
_entity_poly.type
_entity_poly.pdbx_seq_one_letter_code
_entity_poly.pdbx_strand_id
1 'polypeptide(L)'
;MKTEISHGVWQFSRSKNRHSVLFYFYRYALLTFVGFMVVVLLIEVISDGWEALIGLFYDRFMRIALPAAAIYTLFVLWVGKGSLVESIVIDYQQREIRVTHYRLPSALCERKLSFDGFKWDVLNGGKGWDRLRLKPKEGKKVVICMMHLGWKFDDCLELMEALSVITPKEKR
;
A
#
# COMPACT_ATOMS: atom_id res chain seq x y z
N MET A 1 -8.85 -13.03 -0.53
CA MET A 1 -9.93 -14.04 -0.30
C MET A 1 -11.11 -13.67 -1.15
N LYS A 2 -11.48 -14.56 -2.08
CA LYS A 2 -12.62 -14.41 -2.98
C LYS A 2 -13.87 -14.95 -2.31
N THR A 3 -14.95 -14.22 -2.34
CA THR A 3 -16.24 -14.64 -1.78
C THR A 3 -17.35 -14.19 -2.73
N GLU A 4 -18.27 -15.05 -3.05
CA GLU A 4 -19.49 -14.68 -3.75
C GLU A 4 -20.49 -14.12 -2.72
N ILE A 5 -20.93 -12.87 -2.91
CA ILE A 5 -21.90 -12.21 -2.02
C ILE A 5 -23.32 -12.54 -2.46
N SER A 6 -23.54 -12.52 -3.78
CA SER A 6 -24.81 -12.86 -4.41
C SER A 6 -24.54 -13.32 -5.84
N HIS A 7 -25.55 -13.87 -6.51
CA HIS A 7 -25.41 -14.37 -7.87
C HIS A 7 -24.84 -13.28 -8.79
N GLY A 8 -23.63 -13.51 -9.31
CA GLY A 8 -22.92 -12.58 -10.19
C GLY A 8 -22.21 -11.41 -9.47
N VAL A 9 -22.13 -11.40 -8.13
CA VAL A 9 -21.39 -10.39 -7.36
C VAL A 9 -20.26 -11.04 -6.58
N TRP A 10 -19.03 -10.71 -6.96
CA TRP A 10 -17.82 -11.27 -6.38
C TRP A 10 -17.04 -10.24 -5.57
N GLN A 11 -16.71 -10.59 -4.34
CA GLN A 11 -15.85 -9.78 -3.49
C GLN A 11 -14.46 -10.40 -3.37
N PHE A 12 -13.45 -9.62 -3.67
CA PHE A 12 -12.05 -9.89 -3.39
C PHE A 12 -11.62 -9.01 -2.23
N SER A 13 -11.23 -9.62 -1.12
CA SER A 13 -10.80 -8.89 0.05
C SER A 13 -9.45 -9.37 0.53
N ARG A 14 -8.71 -8.50 1.18
CA ARG A 14 -7.49 -8.91 1.84
C ARG A 14 -7.80 -9.90 2.97
N SER A 15 -6.82 -10.72 3.35
CA SER A 15 -6.99 -11.76 4.37
C SER A 15 -7.35 -11.14 5.74
N LYS A 16 -8.49 -11.56 6.30
CA LYS A 16 -8.96 -11.11 7.64
C LYS A 16 -8.03 -11.52 8.79
N ASN A 17 -7.20 -12.55 8.60
CA ASN A 17 -6.29 -13.05 9.63
C ASN A 17 -5.01 -12.21 9.78
N ARG A 18 -4.89 -11.12 9.06
CA ARG A 18 -3.75 -10.22 9.19
C ARG A 18 -4.16 -8.96 9.94
N HIS A 19 -3.22 -8.52 10.77
CA HIS A 19 -3.32 -7.33 11.59
C HIS A 19 -4.00 -6.14 10.89
N SER A 20 -4.61 -5.27 11.66
CA SER A 20 -5.29 -4.08 11.14
C SER A 20 -4.37 -3.25 10.24
N VAL A 21 -4.94 -2.48 9.33
CA VAL A 21 -4.18 -1.54 8.48
C VAL A 21 -3.28 -0.64 9.33
N LEU A 22 -3.76 -0.24 10.50
CA LEU A 22 -2.97 0.52 11.47
C LEU A 22 -1.69 -0.20 11.89
N PHE A 23 -1.74 -1.51 12.12
CA PHE A 23 -0.55 -2.29 12.46
C PHE A 23 0.51 -2.23 11.35
N TYR A 24 0.09 -2.32 10.07
CA TYR A 24 1.03 -2.18 8.95
C TYR A 24 1.61 -0.77 8.87
N PHE A 25 0.81 0.26 9.12
CA PHE A 25 1.30 1.62 9.22
C PHE A 25 2.33 1.77 10.32
N TYR A 26 2.01 1.31 11.55
CA TYR A 26 2.95 1.33 12.67
C TYR A 26 4.22 0.54 12.39
N ARG A 27 4.11 -0.64 11.79
CA ARG A 27 5.26 -1.45 11.42
C ARG A 27 6.16 -0.73 10.40
N TYR A 28 5.58 -0.17 9.35
CA TYR A 28 6.35 0.60 8.36
C TYR A 28 6.96 1.84 8.96
N ALA A 29 6.21 2.59 9.76
CA ALA A 29 6.70 3.76 10.48
C ALA A 29 7.88 3.39 11.39
N LEU A 30 7.74 2.31 12.17
CA LEU A 30 8.79 1.83 13.07
C LEU A 30 10.03 1.40 12.29
N LEU A 31 9.88 0.58 11.22
CA LEU A 31 11.01 0.14 10.41
C LEU A 31 11.74 1.30 9.73
N THR A 32 10.98 2.28 9.23
CA THR A 32 11.55 3.49 8.61
C THR A 32 12.28 4.33 9.64
N PHE A 33 11.67 4.50 10.83
CA PHE A 33 12.27 5.21 11.96
C PHE A 33 13.57 4.55 12.40
N VAL A 34 13.56 3.23 12.68
CA VAL A 34 14.74 2.47 13.09
C VAL A 34 15.81 2.52 12.00
N GLY A 35 15.44 2.31 10.74
CA GLY A 35 16.38 2.39 9.62
C GLY A 35 17.05 3.77 9.50
N PHE A 36 16.28 4.85 9.63
CA PHE A 36 16.82 6.21 9.64
C PHE A 36 17.77 6.43 10.81
N MET A 37 17.40 5.94 12.00
CA MET A 37 18.23 6.04 13.19
C MET A 37 19.56 5.32 13.05
N VAL A 38 19.56 4.10 12.48
CA VAL A 38 20.79 3.35 12.20
C VAL A 38 21.70 4.11 11.24
N VAL A 39 21.14 4.71 10.19
CA VAL A 39 21.92 5.51 9.22
C VAL A 39 22.54 6.73 9.90
N VAL A 40 21.79 7.46 10.71
CA VAL A 40 22.32 8.61 11.46
C VAL A 40 23.46 8.21 12.39
N LEU A 41 23.26 7.10 13.13
CA LEU A 41 24.30 6.56 14.02
C LEU A 41 25.57 6.18 13.26
N LEU A 42 25.43 5.51 12.11
CA LEU A 42 26.58 5.15 11.27
C LEU A 42 27.34 6.38 10.77
N ILE A 43 26.63 7.43 10.36
CA ILE A 43 27.25 8.69 9.91
C ILE A 43 28.03 9.32 11.07
N GLU A 44 27.46 9.40 12.26
CA GLU A 44 28.12 9.99 13.43
C GLU A 44 29.37 9.18 13.84
N VAL A 45 29.29 7.85 13.85
CA VAL A 45 30.43 6.97 14.16
C VAL A 45 31.58 7.15 13.15
N ILE A 46 31.25 7.28 11.86
CA ILE A 46 32.25 7.47 10.81
C ILE A 46 32.89 8.85 10.90
N SER A 47 32.12 9.90 11.26
CA SER A 47 32.60 11.27 11.30
C SER A 47 33.41 11.59 12.54
N ASP A 48 32.96 11.22 13.71
CA ASP A 48 33.47 11.71 14.99
C ASP A 48 34.03 10.60 15.90
N GLY A 49 33.96 9.34 15.47
CA GLY A 49 34.44 8.16 16.22
C GLY A 49 33.51 7.74 17.37
N TRP A 50 33.89 6.66 18.02
CA TRP A 50 33.06 6.04 19.07
C TRP A 50 32.90 6.90 20.34
N GLU A 51 33.88 7.75 20.63
CA GLU A 51 33.90 8.60 21.87
C GLU A 51 32.86 9.73 21.75
N ALA A 52 32.59 10.21 20.57
CA ALA A 52 31.55 11.22 20.30
C ALA A 52 30.12 10.71 20.53
N LEU A 53 29.93 9.40 20.43
CA LEU A 53 28.62 8.76 20.60
C LEU A 53 27.96 9.04 21.97
N ILE A 54 28.74 9.15 23.03
CA ILE A 54 28.18 9.26 24.38
C ILE A 54 27.71 10.67 24.70
N GLY A 55 28.46 11.69 24.28
CA GLY A 55 28.15 13.11 24.58
C GLY A 55 27.21 13.78 23.57
N LEU A 56 27.41 13.52 22.28
CA LEU A 56 26.64 14.10 21.19
C LEU A 56 25.30 13.40 20.93
N PHE A 57 25.21 12.13 21.33
CA PHE A 57 24.03 11.28 21.09
C PHE A 57 22.75 11.89 21.67
N TYR A 58 22.83 12.42 22.89
CA TYR A 58 21.62 12.93 23.54
C TYR A 58 21.14 14.26 22.95
N ASP A 59 22.02 15.19 22.67
CA ASP A 59 21.62 16.54 22.27
C ASP A 59 21.28 16.64 20.77
N ARG A 60 22.14 16.16 19.88
CA ARG A 60 21.86 16.15 18.44
C ARG A 60 20.79 15.13 18.05
N PHE A 61 20.78 13.97 18.70
CA PHE A 61 19.80 12.92 18.46
C PHE A 61 18.39 13.38 18.76
N MET A 62 18.15 13.91 19.97
CA MET A 62 16.81 14.32 20.38
C MET A 62 16.33 15.56 19.63
N ARG A 63 17.21 16.49 19.32
CA ARG A 63 16.84 17.76 18.70
C ARG A 63 16.72 17.71 17.17
N ILE A 64 17.49 16.86 16.51
CA ILE A 64 17.55 16.82 15.04
C ILE A 64 17.05 15.48 14.51
N ALA A 65 17.62 14.36 14.93
CA ALA A 65 17.33 13.06 14.34
C ALA A 65 15.89 12.61 14.60
N LEU A 66 15.39 12.80 15.83
CA LEU A 66 14.02 12.41 16.17
C LEU A 66 12.95 13.18 15.38
N PRO A 67 12.98 14.53 15.30
CA PRO A 67 12.05 15.27 14.46
C PRO A 67 12.18 14.94 12.97
N ALA A 68 13.40 14.79 12.46
CA ALA A 68 13.63 14.42 11.06
C ALA A 68 13.06 13.02 10.74
N ALA A 69 13.27 12.05 11.61
CA ALA A 69 12.70 10.70 11.47
C ALA A 69 11.16 10.74 11.54
N ALA A 70 10.58 11.54 12.42
CA ALA A 70 9.12 11.70 12.50
C ALA A 70 8.56 12.33 11.21
N ILE A 71 9.18 13.39 10.68
CA ILE A 71 8.77 14.04 9.43
C ILE A 71 8.90 13.06 8.26
N TYR A 72 10.01 12.32 8.16
CA TYR A 72 10.22 11.33 7.12
C TYR A 72 9.19 10.20 7.20
N THR A 73 8.87 9.71 8.39
CA THR A 73 7.83 8.71 8.61
C THR A 73 6.47 9.20 8.15
N LEU A 74 6.09 10.44 8.51
CA LEU A 74 4.85 11.05 8.06
C LEU A 74 4.80 11.20 6.53
N PHE A 75 5.92 11.56 5.92
CA PHE A 75 6.04 11.64 4.46
C PHE A 75 5.84 10.28 3.79
N VAL A 76 6.48 9.21 4.29
CA VAL A 76 6.33 7.84 3.76
C VAL A 76 4.89 7.36 3.91
N LEU A 77 4.26 7.62 5.05
CA LEU A 77 2.85 7.30 5.28
C LEU A 77 1.94 8.10 4.33
N TRP A 78 2.26 9.36 4.09
CA TRP A 78 1.49 10.21 3.18
C TRP A 78 1.60 9.76 1.72
N VAL A 79 2.78 9.36 1.27
CA VAL A 79 3.01 8.82 -0.09
C VAL A 79 2.37 7.45 -0.25
N GLY A 80 2.44 6.58 0.78
CA GLY A 80 1.90 5.22 0.76
C GLY A 80 0.38 5.12 0.82
N LYS A 81 -0.33 6.20 1.16
CA LYS A 81 -1.79 6.18 1.41
C LYS A 81 -2.67 5.73 0.22
N GLY A 82 -2.17 5.88 -1.01
CA GLY A 82 -2.94 5.54 -2.22
C GLY A 82 -3.04 4.05 -2.54
N SER A 83 -2.32 3.18 -1.81
CA SER A 83 -2.23 1.74 -2.09
C SER A 83 -2.98 0.85 -1.09
N LEU A 84 -3.71 1.44 -0.15
CA LEU A 84 -4.41 0.72 0.90
C LEU A 84 -5.82 0.32 0.49
N VAL A 85 -5.90 -0.60 -0.46
CA VAL A 85 -7.18 -1.18 -0.87
C VAL A 85 -7.57 -2.30 0.09
N GLU A 86 -8.77 -2.21 0.65
CA GLU A 86 -9.34 -3.21 1.56
C GLU A 86 -10.06 -4.30 0.81
N SER A 87 -10.91 -3.92 -0.14
CA SER A 87 -11.68 -4.87 -0.93
C SER A 87 -12.02 -4.32 -2.31
N ILE A 88 -12.26 -5.24 -3.24
CA ILE A 88 -12.77 -4.97 -4.57
C ILE A 88 -13.99 -5.85 -4.76
N VAL A 89 -15.11 -5.24 -5.09
CA VAL A 89 -16.35 -5.94 -5.42
C VAL A 89 -16.59 -5.77 -6.92
N ILE A 90 -16.76 -6.89 -7.62
CA ILE A 90 -17.12 -6.93 -9.04
C ILE A 90 -18.59 -7.32 -9.12
N ASP A 91 -19.41 -6.42 -9.60
CA ASP A 91 -20.84 -6.61 -9.82
C ASP A 91 -21.11 -6.72 -11.34
N TYR A 92 -21.31 -7.96 -11.79
CA TYR A 92 -21.58 -8.22 -13.21
C TYR A 92 -22.98 -7.78 -13.64
N GLN A 93 -23.93 -7.71 -12.70
CA GLN A 93 -25.30 -7.29 -13.01
C GLN A 93 -25.36 -5.77 -13.25
N GLN A 94 -24.71 -5.00 -12.36
CA GLN A 94 -24.64 -3.55 -12.48
C GLN A 94 -23.52 -3.08 -13.40
N ARG A 95 -22.66 -3.98 -13.88
CA ARG A 95 -21.47 -3.68 -14.70
C ARG A 95 -20.56 -2.64 -14.04
N GLU A 96 -20.36 -2.80 -12.72
CA GLU A 96 -19.53 -1.88 -11.94
C GLU A 96 -18.52 -2.63 -11.07
N ILE A 97 -17.41 -1.94 -10.79
CA ILE A 97 -16.40 -2.35 -9.81
C ILE A 97 -16.43 -1.35 -8.67
N ARG A 98 -16.62 -1.84 -7.45
CA ARG A 98 -16.53 -1.02 -6.24
C ARG A 98 -15.20 -1.30 -5.56
N VAL A 99 -14.40 -0.26 -5.38
CA VAL A 99 -13.10 -0.33 -4.71
C VAL A 99 -13.20 0.36 -3.37
N THR A 100 -13.06 -0.40 -2.30
CA THR A 100 -13.00 0.13 -0.94
C THR A 100 -11.55 0.34 -0.54
N HIS A 101 -11.19 1.54 -0.19
CA HIS A 101 -9.83 1.91 0.20
C HIS A 101 -9.82 2.80 1.44
N TYR A 102 -8.71 2.75 2.18
CA TYR A 102 -8.53 3.63 3.33
C TYR A 102 -8.08 5.02 2.90
N ARG A 103 -8.77 6.03 3.41
CA ARG A 103 -8.32 7.42 3.40
C ARG A 103 -7.85 7.76 4.81
N LEU A 104 -6.57 8.11 4.93
CA LEU A 104 -5.93 8.35 6.22
C LEU A 104 -6.76 9.19 7.20
N PRO A 105 -6.69 8.87 8.50
CA PRO A 105 -6.08 7.69 9.09
C PRO A 105 -7.02 6.49 9.23
N SER A 106 -8.34 6.65 9.09
CA SER A 106 -9.29 5.59 9.43
C SER A 106 -10.57 5.57 8.60
N ALA A 107 -10.79 6.51 7.70
CA ALA A 107 -12.01 6.56 6.90
C ALA A 107 -11.93 5.59 5.72
N LEU A 108 -12.90 4.67 5.64
CA LEU A 108 -13.13 3.85 4.45
C LEU A 108 -13.86 4.70 3.40
N CYS A 109 -13.29 4.77 2.21
CA CYS A 109 -13.90 5.41 1.05
C CYS A 109 -14.20 4.35 0.00
N GLU A 110 -15.39 4.40 -0.54
CA GLU A 110 -15.79 3.56 -1.67
C GLU A 110 -15.71 4.36 -2.95
N ARG A 111 -15.20 3.73 -3.99
CA ARG A 111 -15.13 4.27 -5.33
C ARG A 111 -15.74 3.29 -6.32
N LYS A 112 -16.67 3.77 -7.13
CA LYS A 112 -17.32 3.01 -8.19
C LYS A 112 -16.64 3.28 -9.53
N LEU A 113 -16.41 2.22 -10.29
CA LEU A 113 -15.84 2.24 -11.63
C LEU A 113 -16.76 1.44 -12.55
N SER A 114 -17.24 2.05 -13.64
CA SER A 114 -17.97 1.32 -14.68
C SER A 114 -17.03 0.40 -15.45
N PHE A 115 -17.50 -0.75 -15.94
CA PHE A 115 -16.73 -1.69 -16.75
C PHE A 115 -16.12 -1.01 -18.00
N ASP A 116 -16.84 -0.09 -18.61
CA ASP A 116 -16.37 0.64 -19.79
C ASP A 116 -15.49 1.86 -19.43
N GLY A 117 -15.36 2.16 -18.16
CA GLY A 117 -14.73 3.35 -17.61
C GLY A 117 -13.31 3.16 -17.10
N PHE A 118 -12.69 1.97 -17.23
CA PHE A 118 -11.33 1.75 -16.74
C PHE A 118 -10.52 0.85 -17.68
N LYS A 119 -9.21 0.92 -17.50
CA LYS A 119 -8.21 -0.03 -18.01
C LYS A 119 -7.41 -0.57 -16.83
N TRP A 120 -6.76 -1.70 -17.03
CA TRP A 120 -5.88 -2.25 -16.01
C TRP A 120 -4.57 -2.77 -16.60
N ASP A 121 -3.53 -2.71 -15.82
CA ASP A 121 -2.23 -3.29 -16.15
C ASP A 121 -1.54 -3.84 -14.89
N VAL A 122 -0.48 -4.60 -15.12
CA VAL A 122 0.41 -5.08 -14.07
C VAL A 122 1.76 -4.45 -14.27
N LEU A 123 2.25 -3.79 -13.23
CA LEU A 123 3.61 -3.32 -13.13
C LEU A 123 4.46 -4.40 -12.47
N ASN A 124 5.43 -4.92 -13.21
CA ASN A 124 6.45 -5.78 -12.63
C ASN A 124 7.44 -4.90 -11.86
N GLY A 125 7.37 -4.97 -10.54
CA GLY A 125 8.24 -4.18 -9.67
C GLY A 125 9.63 -4.79 -9.44
N GLY A 126 9.91 -5.98 -10.03
CA GLY A 126 11.08 -6.79 -9.69
C GLY A 126 10.99 -7.34 -8.25
N LYS A 127 11.60 -8.49 -7.99
CA LYS A 127 11.66 -9.12 -6.64
C LYS A 127 10.30 -9.29 -5.92
N GLY A 128 9.23 -9.61 -6.66
CA GLY A 128 7.91 -9.85 -6.07
C GLY A 128 7.11 -8.60 -5.67
N TRP A 129 7.48 -7.44 -6.17
CA TRP A 129 6.78 -6.17 -5.94
C TRP A 129 5.77 -5.84 -7.05
N ASP A 130 5.15 -6.83 -7.61
CA ASP A 130 4.16 -6.64 -8.65
C ASP A 130 2.97 -5.85 -8.14
N ARG A 131 2.51 -4.92 -8.98
CA ARG A 131 1.41 -4.01 -8.65
C ARG A 131 0.33 -4.10 -9.71
N LEU A 132 -0.86 -4.48 -9.30
CA LEU A 132 -2.05 -4.36 -10.14
C LEU A 132 -2.55 -2.91 -10.10
N ARG A 133 -2.75 -2.31 -11.26
CA ARG A 133 -3.26 -0.94 -11.39
C ARG A 133 -4.57 -0.94 -12.14
N LEU A 134 -5.58 -0.33 -11.54
CA LEU A 134 -6.81 0.05 -12.22
C LEU A 134 -6.70 1.53 -12.61
N LYS A 135 -6.83 1.81 -13.88
CA LYS A 135 -6.73 3.16 -14.45
C LYS A 135 -8.12 3.59 -14.93
N PRO A 136 -8.91 4.29 -14.11
CA PRO A 136 -10.18 4.84 -14.58
C PRO A 136 -9.93 5.92 -15.63
N LYS A 137 -10.87 6.10 -16.53
CA LYS A 137 -10.84 7.21 -17.53
C LYS A 137 -10.77 8.55 -16.82
N GLU A 138 -11.52 8.67 -15.71
CA GLU A 138 -11.54 9.87 -14.89
C GLU A 138 -11.06 9.58 -13.47
N GLY A 139 -10.25 10.48 -12.92
CA GLY A 139 -9.78 10.46 -11.55
C GLY A 139 -8.49 9.66 -11.33
N LYS A 140 -8.16 9.41 -10.05
CA LYS A 140 -6.87 8.83 -9.64
C LYS A 140 -6.81 7.33 -9.88
N LYS A 141 -5.64 6.84 -10.27
CA LYS A 141 -5.35 5.41 -10.38
C LYS A 141 -5.51 4.71 -9.02
N VAL A 142 -6.03 3.49 -9.06
CA VAL A 142 -6.04 2.57 -7.91
C VAL A 142 -4.89 1.59 -8.09
N VAL A 143 -4.05 1.45 -7.08
CA VAL A 143 -2.88 0.57 -7.11
C VAL A 143 -2.99 -0.43 -5.98
N ILE A 144 -2.88 -1.71 -6.32
CA ILE A 144 -2.88 -2.82 -5.38
C ILE A 144 -1.51 -3.48 -5.42
N CYS A 145 -0.81 -3.51 -4.29
CA CYS A 145 0.42 -4.28 -4.17
C CYS A 145 0.07 -5.75 -3.93
N MET A 146 0.49 -6.62 -4.84
CA MET A 146 0.11 -8.03 -4.84
C MET A 146 0.65 -8.84 -3.65
N MET A 147 1.69 -8.41 -2.97
CA MET A 147 2.26 -9.13 -1.83
C MET A 147 2.33 -8.33 -0.54
N HIS A 148 1.78 -7.13 -0.56
CA HIS A 148 1.79 -6.24 0.58
C HIS A 148 0.41 -6.01 1.16
N LEU A 149 0.37 -5.64 2.43
CA LEU A 149 -0.84 -5.19 3.10
C LEU A 149 -1.96 -6.24 3.18
N GLY A 150 -1.60 -7.52 3.16
CA GLY A 150 -2.55 -8.61 3.39
C GLY A 150 -3.19 -9.20 2.14
N TRP A 151 -2.89 -8.70 0.94
CA TRP A 151 -3.24 -9.36 -0.30
C TRP A 151 -2.33 -10.56 -0.53
N LYS A 152 -2.92 -11.72 -0.84
CA LYS A 152 -2.18 -12.90 -1.25
C LYS A 152 -2.02 -12.88 -2.75
N PHE A 153 -0.93 -13.46 -3.25
CA PHE A 153 -0.65 -13.54 -4.68
C PHE A 153 -1.78 -14.27 -5.43
N ASP A 154 -2.26 -15.39 -4.89
CA ASP A 154 -3.35 -16.18 -5.50
C ASP A 154 -4.65 -15.37 -5.60
N ASP A 155 -5.02 -14.62 -4.55
CA ASP A 155 -6.20 -13.75 -4.56
C ASP A 155 -6.08 -12.65 -5.65
N CYS A 156 -4.85 -12.18 -5.93
CA CYS A 156 -4.60 -11.22 -6.99
C CYS A 156 -4.67 -11.85 -8.38
N LEU A 157 -4.23 -13.11 -8.55
CA LEU A 157 -4.37 -13.84 -9.80
C LEU A 157 -5.85 -14.05 -10.15
N GLU A 158 -6.66 -14.52 -9.20
CA GLU A 158 -8.10 -14.66 -9.40
C GLU A 158 -8.79 -13.32 -9.72
N LEU A 159 -8.36 -12.24 -9.09
CA LEU A 159 -8.84 -10.89 -9.42
C LEU A 159 -8.46 -10.49 -10.85
N MET A 160 -7.23 -10.78 -11.29
CA MET A 160 -6.77 -10.49 -12.64
C MET A 160 -7.56 -11.30 -13.69
N GLU A 161 -7.86 -12.57 -13.42
CA GLU A 161 -8.72 -13.39 -14.27
C GLU A 161 -10.12 -12.78 -14.39
N ALA A 162 -10.75 -12.40 -13.28
CA ALA A 162 -12.05 -11.74 -13.28
C ALA A 162 -12.03 -10.42 -14.05
N LEU A 163 -10.97 -9.62 -13.91
CA LEU A 163 -10.81 -8.36 -14.66
C LEU A 163 -10.59 -8.61 -16.16
N SER A 164 -9.91 -9.69 -16.55
CA SER A 164 -9.66 -10.03 -17.96
C SER A 164 -10.95 -10.37 -18.73
N VAL A 165 -11.94 -10.90 -18.04
CA VAL A 165 -13.28 -11.17 -18.60
C VAL A 165 -14.02 -9.86 -18.90
N ILE A 166 -13.79 -8.82 -18.09
CA ILE A 166 -14.48 -7.53 -18.21
C ILE A 166 -13.79 -6.64 -19.26
N THR A 167 -12.48 -6.52 -19.15
CA THR A 167 -11.69 -5.59 -20.00
C THR A 167 -10.33 -6.22 -20.27
N PRO A 168 -9.88 -6.27 -21.54
CA PRO A 168 -8.57 -6.82 -21.85
C PRO A 168 -7.45 -6.02 -21.17
N LYS A 169 -6.41 -6.74 -20.77
CA LYS A 169 -5.21 -6.14 -20.17
C LYS A 169 -4.58 -5.14 -21.15
N GLU A 170 -4.26 -3.95 -20.67
CA GLU A 170 -3.53 -2.97 -21.48
C GLU A 170 -2.13 -3.52 -21.78
N LYS A 171 -1.83 -3.75 -23.07
CA LYS A 171 -0.48 -4.10 -23.53
C LYS A 171 0.40 -2.83 -23.43
N ARG A 172 1.58 -2.98 -22.86
CA ARG A 172 2.64 -1.97 -22.87
C ARG A 172 3.51 -2.11 -24.09
#